data_a3b0b622212b89b4c3a2a5122dc5c45b
#
_entry.id   a3b0b622212b89b4c3a2a5122dc5c45b
#
_cell.length_a   1.000
_cell.length_b   1.000
_cell.length_c   1.000
_cell.angle_alpha   90.00
_cell.angle_beta   90.00
_cell.angle_gamma   90.00
#
_symmetry.space_group_name_H-M   'P 1'
#
loop_
_entity.id
_entity.type
_entity.pdbx_description
1 polymer ?
#
loop_
_entity_poly.entity_id
_entity_poly.type
_entity_poly.pdbx_seq_one_letter_code
_entity_poly.pdbx_strand_id
1 'polypeptide(L)'
;MTYLSKSGQRNPYPAMKTRSILLLSALAFLLPSPLGARTWKEAGSGRALEGEFSKTEGDQVVIVRSNGSSVKIALSKLSEEDQKFVAEQPAAKPEATADKDTFKWETDYEVAKKRAKEENKTILVDFTGSDWCGWCIKLKKEVFDQPEFQEYAKKKLVMLELDFPRKTKLPEKLKEQNDKLSEEFKIEGFPTILLLNARGKEVARTGYQEGGPAKYVEHLKEIGK
;
A
#
# COMPACT_ATOMS: atom_id res chain seq x y z
N MET A 1 -2.82 58.07 -57.17
CA MET A 1 -1.69 58.72 -56.50
C MET A 1 -0.96 57.67 -55.71
N THR A 2 -0.01 56.98 -56.33
CA THR A 2 1.43 57.23 -56.45
C THR A 2 2.09 57.53 -55.13
N TYR A 3 2.93 56.58 -54.64
CA TYR A 3 4.37 56.64 -54.36
C TYR A 3 4.79 55.41 -53.61
N LEU A 4 5.52 54.43 -54.12
CA LEU A 4 6.97 54.26 -54.32
C LEU A 4 7.85 54.73 -53.17
N SER A 5 8.63 53.82 -52.58
CA SER A 5 10.10 53.77 -52.61
C SER A 5 10.67 52.93 -51.44
N LYS A 6 11.36 51.87 -51.79
CA LYS A 6 12.80 51.58 -51.68
C LYS A 6 13.50 52.00 -50.42
N SER A 7 14.13 50.98 -49.74
CA SER A 7 15.59 50.84 -49.62
C SER A 7 15.89 49.72 -48.64
N GLY A 8 16.55 48.86 -49.07
CA GLY A 8 17.68 48.00 -48.97
C GLY A 8 18.78 48.49 -48.04
N GLN A 9 18.98 47.76 -46.95
CA GLN A 9 20.23 47.86 -46.21
C GLN A 9 20.85 46.48 -46.08
N ARG A 10 22.01 46.35 -46.70
CA ARG A 10 22.93 45.23 -46.62
C ARG A 10 23.63 45.27 -45.28
N ASN A 11 23.62 44.20 -44.57
CA ASN A 11 24.34 43.99 -43.31
C ASN A 11 25.74 43.42 -43.62
N PRO A 12 26.82 44.11 -43.31
CA PRO A 12 28.17 43.63 -43.55
C PRO A 12 28.78 43.14 -42.23
N TYR A 13 28.49 41.92 -41.85
CA TYR A 13 29.29 41.27 -40.81
C TYR A 13 29.83 39.94 -41.31
N PRO A 14 31.16 39.72 -41.23
CA PRO A 14 31.78 38.47 -41.65
C PRO A 14 31.53 37.37 -40.67
N ALA A 15 31.29 36.17 -41.17
CA ALA A 15 31.13 34.94 -40.41
C ALA A 15 32.37 34.61 -39.62
N MET A 16 32.31 34.73 -38.30
CA MET A 16 33.27 34.13 -37.39
C MET A 16 32.98 32.64 -37.22
N LYS A 17 33.87 31.82 -37.74
CA LYS A 17 33.91 30.36 -37.48
C LYS A 17 34.38 30.12 -36.06
N THR A 18 33.47 30.03 -35.10
CA THR A 18 33.77 29.50 -33.80
C THR A 18 33.56 27.98 -33.81
N ARG A 19 34.64 27.28 -33.72
CA ARG A 19 34.66 25.84 -33.41
C ARG A 19 34.25 25.67 -31.93
N SER A 20 32.98 25.44 -31.68
CA SER A 20 32.50 24.99 -30.36
C SER A 20 32.79 23.52 -30.22
N ILE A 21 33.76 23.22 -29.36
CA ILE A 21 34.01 21.88 -28.84
C ILE A 21 32.86 21.60 -27.86
N LEU A 22 31.89 20.81 -28.29
CA LEU A 22 30.86 20.23 -27.43
C LEU A 22 31.50 19.15 -26.58
N LEU A 23 31.88 19.50 -25.36
CA LEU A 23 32.09 18.54 -24.29
C LEU A 23 30.71 17.97 -23.91
N LEU A 24 30.34 16.82 -24.47
CA LEU A 24 29.25 16.01 -23.98
C LEU A 24 29.70 15.39 -22.65
N SER A 25 29.38 16.06 -21.55
CA SER A 25 29.32 15.41 -20.24
C SER A 25 28.08 14.50 -20.23
N ALA A 26 28.30 13.22 -20.53
CA ALA A 26 27.32 12.19 -20.31
C ALA A 26 27.11 12.05 -18.80
N LEU A 27 26.12 12.79 -18.26
CA LEU A 27 25.58 12.53 -16.94
C LEU A 27 24.78 11.23 -17.04
N ALA A 28 25.44 10.11 -16.73
CA ALA A 28 24.79 8.82 -16.60
C ALA A 28 23.78 8.94 -15.44
N PHE A 29 22.52 9.19 -15.79
CA PHE A 29 21.41 8.92 -14.89
C PHE A 29 21.40 7.41 -14.62
N LEU A 30 21.97 7.03 -13.47
CA LEU A 30 21.74 5.72 -12.87
C LEU A 30 20.24 5.69 -12.47
N LEU A 31 19.41 5.29 -13.43
CA LEU A 31 18.06 4.86 -13.12
C LEU A 31 18.20 3.63 -12.21
N PRO A 32 17.54 3.58 -11.05
CA PRO A 32 17.51 2.34 -10.28
C PRO A 32 16.93 1.27 -11.20
N SER A 33 17.74 0.25 -11.49
CA SER A 33 17.24 -0.94 -12.21
C SER A 33 16.06 -1.48 -11.44
N PRO A 34 14.95 -1.85 -12.12
CA PRO A 34 13.89 -2.60 -11.45
C PRO A 34 14.54 -3.83 -10.82
N LEU A 35 14.23 -4.12 -9.57
CA LEU A 35 14.67 -5.32 -8.87
C LEU A 35 14.17 -6.53 -9.69
N GLY A 36 15.00 -7.00 -10.62
CA GLY A 36 14.67 -8.10 -11.50
C GLY A 36 14.60 -9.42 -10.73
N ALA A 37 13.94 -10.41 -11.30
CA ALA A 37 13.90 -11.75 -10.77
C ALA A 37 15.34 -12.26 -10.55
N ARG A 38 15.63 -12.77 -9.34
CA ARG A 38 16.91 -13.36 -8.97
C ARG A 38 16.73 -14.80 -8.54
N THR A 39 17.83 -15.55 -8.55
CA THR A 39 17.86 -16.91 -8.03
C THR A 39 18.20 -16.89 -6.55
N TRP A 40 17.27 -17.30 -5.70
CA TRP A 40 17.42 -17.46 -4.26
C TRP A 40 17.91 -18.86 -3.94
N LYS A 41 18.88 -19.02 -3.08
CA LYS A 41 19.47 -20.32 -2.72
C LYS A 41 19.16 -20.66 -1.27
N GLU A 42 18.71 -21.88 -1.03
CA GLU A 42 18.53 -22.40 0.31
C GLU A 42 19.86 -22.91 0.88
N ALA A 43 20.21 -22.45 2.09
CA ALA A 43 21.42 -22.91 2.78
C ALA A 43 21.33 -24.42 3.08
N GLY A 44 22.35 -25.16 2.72
CA GLY A 44 22.49 -26.59 3.02
C GLY A 44 21.81 -27.55 2.07
N SER A 45 20.73 -27.18 1.38
CA SER A 45 20.04 -28.08 0.43
C SER A 45 20.38 -27.83 -1.03
N GLY A 46 20.96 -26.67 -1.36
CA GLY A 46 21.26 -26.25 -2.73
C GLY A 46 20.02 -26.01 -3.60
N ARG A 47 18.83 -26.07 -3.02
CA ARG A 47 17.59 -25.75 -3.74
C ARG A 47 17.60 -24.28 -4.14
N ALA A 48 17.26 -24.03 -5.40
CA ALA A 48 17.15 -22.69 -5.95
C ALA A 48 15.69 -22.35 -6.25
N LEU A 49 15.32 -21.09 -6.02
CA LEU A 49 14.02 -20.52 -6.31
C LEU A 49 14.21 -19.22 -7.10
N GLU A 50 13.58 -19.10 -8.25
CA GLU A 50 13.56 -17.85 -9.01
C GLU A 50 12.37 -16.98 -8.59
N GLY A 51 12.65 -15.71 -8.35
CA GLY A 51 11.63 -14.73 -7.99
C GLY A 51 12.21 -13.39 -7.59
N GLU A 52 11.34 -12.41 -7.44
CA GLU A 52 11.68 -11.06 -7.01
C GLU A 52 11.53 -10.92 -5.49
N PHE A 53 12.44 -10.19 -4.86
CA PHE A 53 12.26 -9.79 -3.47
C PHE A 53 11.05 -8.86 -3.36
N SER A 54 10.12 -9.20 -2.48
CA SER A 54 8.96 -8.35 -2.22
C SER A 54 9.11 -7.58 -0.90
N LYS A 55 9.30 -8.30 0.20
CA LYS A 55 9.43 -7.71 1.54
C LYS A 55 10.00 -8.70 2.55
N THR A 56 10.31 -8.21 3.74
CA THR A 56 10.54 -9.04 4.93
C THR A 56 9.31 -8.98 5.85
N GLU A 57 8.92 -10.12 6.40
CA GLU A 57 7.87 -10.23 7.43
C GLU A 57 8.48 -10.95 8.65
N GLY A 58 8.89 -10.17 9.64
CA GLY A 58 9.63 -10.69 10.79
C GLY A 58 10.96 -11.31 10.35
N ASP A 59 11.14 -12.60 10.62
CA ASP A 59 12.31 -13.40 10.22
C ASP A 59 12.15 -14.08 8.85
N GLN A 60 11.09 -13.79 8.11
CA GLN A 60 10.79 -14.39 6.81
C GLN A 60 10.96 -13.40 5.67
N VAL A 61 11.42 -13.89 4.54
CA VAL A 61 11.48 -13.18 3.26
C VAL A 61 10.34 -13.62 2.37
N VAL A 62 9.61 -12.67 1.81
CA VAL A 62 8.56 -12.90 0.82
C VAL A 62 9.14 -12.73 -0.58
N ILE A 63 9.07 -13.77 -1.38
CA ILE A 63 9.56 -13.82 -2.75
C ILE A 63 8.37 -14.04 -3.68
N VAL A 64 8.22 -13.19 -4.69
CA VAL A 64 7.19 -13.31 -5.73
C VAL A 64 7.79 -13.99 -6.96
N ARG A 65 7.21 -15.11 -7.37
CA ARG A 65 7.60 -15.85 -8.57
C ARG A 65 7.04 -15.20 -9.83
N SER A 66 7.61 -15.53 -10.97
CA SER A 66 7.16 -15.04 -12.28
C SER A 66 5.69 -15.39 -12.61
N ASN A 67 5.14 -16.42 -11.96
CA ASN A 67 3.71 -16.80 -12.09
C ASN A 67 2.78 -16.04 -11.11
N GLY A 68 3.29 -15.02 -10.39
CA GLY A 68 2.53 -14.22 -9.43
C GLY A 68 2.33 -14.87 -8.06
N SER A 69 2.77 -16.13 -7.85
CA SER A 69 2.67 -16.77 -6.53
C SER A 69 3.75 -16.27 -5.58
N SER A 70 3.40 -16.07 -4.31
CA SER A 70 4.34 -15.68 -3.27
C SER A 70 4.80 -16.88 -2.45
N VAL A 71 6.09 -16.91 -2.10
CA VAL A 71 6.68 -17.90 -1.22
C VAL A 71 7.33 -17.19 -0.05
N LYS A 72 7.09 -17.69 1.17
CA LYS A 72 7.74 -17.22 2.40
C LYS A 72 8.85 -18.19 2.79
N ILE A 73 10.05 -17.68 2.99
CA ILE A 73 11.23 -18.46 3.40
C ILE A 73 11.84 -17.79 4.62
N ALA A 74 12.12 -18.56 5.66
CA ALA A 74 12.84 -18.02 6.82
C ALA A 74 14.22 -17.50 6.40
N LEU A 75 14.59 -16.31 6.85
CA LEU A 75 15.86 -15.68 6.51
C LEU A 75 17.06 -16.60 6.81
N SER A 76 17.01 -17.31 7.93
CA SER A 76 18.04 -18.29 8.36
C SER A 76 18.19 -19.50 7.42
N LYS A 77 17.22 -19.74 6.54
CA LYS A 77 17.27 -20.82 5.53
C LYS A 77 17.84 -20.36 4.18
N LEU A 78 18.08 -19.08 4.00
CA LEU A 78 18.69 -18.55 2.78
C LEU A 78 20.22 -18.63 2.87
N SER A 79 20.88 -18.66 1.70
CA SER A 79 22.34 -18.57 1.61
C SER A 79 22.83 -17.26 2.25
N GLU A 80 24.10 -17.24 2.71
CA GLU A 80 24.69 -16.02 3.29
C GLU A 80 24.66 -14.83 2.32
N GLU A 81 24.80 -15.11 1.02
CA GLU A 81 24.72 -14.11 -0.04
C GLU A 81 23.32 -13.49 -0.12
N ASP A 82 22.28 -14.33 -0.02
CA ASP A 82 20.90 -13.88 -0.06
C ASP A 82 20.49 -13.17 1.24
N GLN A 83 21.02 -13.61 2.38
CA GLN A 83 20.84 -12.91 3.67
C GLN A 83 21.46 -11.51 3.64
N LYS A 84 22.67 -11.37 3.09
CA LYS A 84 23.32 -10.05 2.90
C LYS A 84 22.51 -9.18 1.95
N PHE A 85 22.06 -9.74 0.84
CA PHE A 85 21.20 -9.01 -0.10
C PHE A 85 19.95 -8.48 0.60
N VAL A 86 19.27 -9.30 1.42
CA VAL A 86 18.09 -8.87 2.18
C VAL A 86 18.44 -7.81 3.22
N ALA A 87 19.61 -7.90 3.87
CA ALA A 87 20.07 -6.91 4.84
C ALA A 87 20.42 -5.55 4.20
N GLU A 88 20.89 -5.57 2.95
CA GLU A 88 21.20 -4.38 2.16
C GLU A 88 19.95 -3.74 1.53
N GLN A 89 18.85 -4.52 1.44
CA GLN A 89 17.59 -3.91 1.07
C GLN A 89 17.19 -2.96 2.19
N PRO A 90 16.80 -1.71 1.87
CA PRO A 90 16.25 -0.84 2.90
C PRO A 90 15.13 -1.64 3.58
N ALA A 91 15.28 -1.87 4.90
CA ALA A 91 14.25 -2.52 5.70
C ALA A 91 12.93 -1.94 5.23
N ALA A 92 12.03 -2.79 4.73
CA ALA A 92 10.86 -2.33 4.03
C ALA A 92 10.20 -1.26 4.89
N LYS A 93 10.54 -0.02 4.59
CA LYS A 93 9.82 1.13 5.09
C LYS A 93 8.40 0.80 4.69
N PRO A 94 7.43 0.75 5.61
CA PRO A 94 6.06 0.45 5.23
C PRO A 94 5.80 1.29 3.98
N GLU A 95 5.53 0.63 2.87
CA GLU A 95 5.47 1.27 1.55
C GLU A 95 4.51 2.44 1.60
N ALA A 96 5.09 3.63 1.74
CA ALA A 96 4.37 4.90 1.63
C ALA A 96 4.19 5.31 0.15
N THR A 97 4.25 4.33 -0.76
CA THR A 97 3.89 4.49 -2.17
C THR A 97 2.92 3.37 -2.59
N ALA A 98 2.00 3.01 -1.70
CA ALA A 98 0.78 2.40 -2.18
C ALA A 98 0.10 3.46 -3.05
N ASP A 99 -0.09 3.12 -4.31
CA ASP A 99 -0.95 3.87 -5.21
C ASP A 99 -2.19 4.31 -4.41
N LYS A 100 -2.40 5.63 -4.31
CA LYS A 100 -3.48 6.22 -3.50
C LYS A 100 -4.87 5.69 -3.89
N ASP A 101 -4.93 4.98 -5.01
CA ASP A 101 -6.14 4.43 -5.60
C ASP A 101 -6.30 2.91 -5.40
N THR A 102 -5.38 2.23 -4.71
CA THR A 102 -5.49 0.78 -4.48
C THR A 102 -6.31 0.50 -3.22
N PHE A 103 -7.42 -0.23 -3.38
CA PHE A 103 -8.19 -0.74 -2.24
C PHE A 103 -7.37 -1.79 -1.49
N LYS A 104 -7.09 -1.51 -0.21
CA LYS A 104 -6.39 -2.46 0.66
C LYS A 104 -6.83 -2.29 2.11
N TRP A 105 -6.75 -3.38 2.86
CA TRP A 105 -6.89 -3.38 4.30
C TRP A 105 -5.53 -3.21 4.98
N GLU A 106 -5.45 -2.30 5.92
CA GLU A 106 -4.37 -2.21 6.88
C GLU A 106 -4.68 -3.13 8.06
N THR A 107 -3.64 -3.61 8.72
CA THR A 107 -3.77 -4.38 9.97
C THR A 107 -3.05 -3.71 11.14
N ASP A 108 -2.26 -2.68 10.86
CA ASP A 108 -1.54 -1.87 11.84
C ASP A 108 -2.26 -0.54 12.05
N TYR A 109 -2.66 -0.26 13.27
CA TYR A 109 -3.44 0.93 13.64
C TYR A 109 -2.67 2.24 13.44
N GLU A 110 -1.36 2.25 13.76
CA GLU A 110 -0.56 3.45 13.58
C GLU A 110 -0.33 3.77 12.11
N VAL A 111 -0.17 2.72 11.28
CA VAL A 111 -0.09 2.86 9.81
C VAL A 111 -1.41 3.42 9.28
N ALA A 112 -2.54 2.89 9.73
CA ALA A 112 -3.86 3.39 9.30
C ALA A 112 -4.07 4.86 9.69
N LYS A 113 -3.72 5.28 10.90
CA LYS A 113 -3.80 6.69 11.33
C LYS A 113 -2.90 7.61 10.51
N LYS A 114 -1.66 7.18 10.28
CA LYS A 114 -0.72 7.94 9.46
C LYS A 114 -1.26 8.16 8.05
N ARG A 115 -1.73 7.08 7.43
CA ARG A 115 -2.32 7.10 6.09
C ARG A 115 -3.57 7.99 6.04
N ALA A 116 -4.47 7.86 7.02
CA ALA A 116 -5.67 8.69 7.11
C ALA A 116 -5.36 10.19 7.22
N LYS A 117 -4.31 10.54 7.95
CA LYS A 117 -3.84 11.93 8.05
C LYS A 117 -3.25 12.45 6.73
N GLU A 118 -2.44 11.64 6.05
CA GLU A 118 -1.80 12.00 4.78
C GLU A 118 -2.81 12.12 3.63
N GLU A 119 -3.83 11.26 3.61
CA GLU A 119 -4.84 11.22 2.58
C GLU A 119 -6.11 12.03 2.92
N ASN A 120 -6.18 12.60 4.11
CA ASN A 120 -7.36 13.30 4.66
C ASN A 120 -8.65 12.43 4.58
N LYS A 121 -8.53 11.18 5.05
CA LYS A 121 -9.61 10.19 5.03
C LYS A 121 -10.04 9.79 6.43
N THR A 122 -11.25 9.26 6.53
CA THR A 122 -11.77 8.60 7.74
C THR A 122 -11.24 7.17 7.79
N ILE A 123 -10.94 6.65 8.98
CA ILE A 123 -10.58 5.25 9.17
C ILE A 123 -11.87 4.47 9.42
N LEU A 124 -12.14 3.45 8.61
CA LEU A 124 -13.13 2.44 8.93
C LEU A 124 -12.41 1.26 9.56
N VAL A 125 -12.73 0.99 10.83
CA VAL A 125 -12.18 -0.16 11.57
C VAL A 125 -13.22 -1.27 11.59
N ASP A 126 -12.83 -2.45 11.14
CA ASP A 126 -13.64 -3.67 11.24
C ASP A 126 -13.07 -4.57 12.34
N PHE A 127 -13.75 -4.61 13.50
CA PHE A 127 -13.51 -5.62 14.51
C PHE A 127 -14.25 -6.88 14.10
N THR A 128 -13.51 -7.91 13.75
CA THR A 128 -14.05 -9.08 13.04
C THR A 128 -13.53 -10.41 13.62
N GLY A 129 -14.21 -11.50 13.28
CA GLY A 129 -13.76 -12.87 13.52
C GLY A 129 -13.81 -13.63 12.20
N SER A 130 -12.77 -13.45 11.38
CA SER A 130 -12.74 -13.83 9.96
C SER A 130 -13.02 -15.31 9.68
N ASP A 131 -12.70 -16.21 10.62
CA ASP A 131 -12.79 -17.66 10.45
C ASP A 131 -13.92 -18.34 11.24
N TRP A 132 -14.74 -17.57 11.98
CA TRP A 132 -15.81 -18.12 12.82
C TRP A 132 -17.07 -17.26 12.91
N CYS A 133 -16.98 -15.94 12.73
CA CYS A 133 -18.12 -15.03 12.89
C CYS A 133 -18.97 -14.98 11.62
N GLY A 134 -20.12 -15.64 11.61
CA GLY A 134 -20.99 -15.71 10.43
C GLY A 134 -21.45 -14.35 9.91
N TRP A 135 -21.78 -13.40 10.81
CA TRP A 135 -22.19 -12.04 10.42
C TRP A 135 -21.02 -11.22 9.86
N CYS A 136 -19.80 -11.43 10.35
CA CYS A 136 -18.60 -10.78 9.82
C CYS A 136 -18.33 -11.25 8.39
N ILE A 137 -18.37 -12.57 8.17
CA ILE A 137 -18.19 -13.19 6.85
C ILE A 137 -19.26 -12.68 5.88
N LYS A 138 -20.52 -12.56 6.37
CA LYS A 138 -21.62 -12.03 5.57
C LYS A 138 -21.40 -10.57 5.19
N LEU A 139 -21.03 -9.71 6.15
CA LEU A 139 -20.72 -8.30 5.92
C LEU A 139 -19.61 -8.13 4.89
N LYS A 140 -18.52 -8.87 5.07
CA LYS A 140 -17.41 -8.86 4.14
C LYS A 140 -17.87 -9.20 2.71
N LYS A 141 -18.58 -10.32 2.55
CA LYS A 141 -19.03 -10.79 1.24
C LYS A 141 -20.06 -9.88 0.58
N GLU A 142 -21.03 -9.39 1.33
CA GLU A 142 -22.16 -8.61 0.79
C GLU A 142 -21.84 -7.13 0.60
N VAL A 143 -20.84 -6.62 1.30
CA VAL A 143 -20.50 -5.19 1.28
C VAL A 143 -19.03 -4.96 0.92
N PHE A 144 -18.08 -5.38 1.75
CA PHE A 144 -16.70 -4.94 1.62
C PHE A 144 -15.98 -5.50 0.39
N ASP A 145 -16.33 -6.70 -0.04
CA ASP A 145 -15.79 -7.32 -1.26
C ASP A 145 -16.48 -6.82 -2.54
N GLN A 146 -17.51 -5.98 -2.42
CA GLN A 146 -18.24 -5.47 -3.59
C GLN A 146 -17.52 -4.28 -4.23
N PRO A 147 -17.41 -4.24 -5.56
CA PRO A 147 -16.72 -3.16 -6.26
C PRO A 147 -17.27 -1.77 -5.94
N GLU A 148 -18.58 -1.64 -5.78
CA GLU A 148 -19.23 -0.38 -5.46
C GLU A 148 -18.78 0.18 -4.10
N PHE A 149 -18.69 -0.65 -3.07
CA PHE A 149 -18.14 -0.26 -1.78
C PHE A 149 -16.67 0.09 -1.88
N GLN A 150 -15.87 -0.72 -2.59
CA GLN A 150 -14.44 -0.52 -2.75
C GLN A 150 -14.12 0.81 -3.45
N GLU A 151 -14.89 1.19 -4.46
CA GLU A 151 -14.75 2.49 -5.14
C GLU A 151 -15.02 3.69 -4.19
N TYR A 152 -15.99 3.56 -3.31
CA TYR A 152 -16.24 4.56 -2.27
C TYR A 152 -15.10 4.59 -1.25
N ALA A 153 -14.69 3.42 -0.78
CA ALA A 153 -13.66 3.27 0.23
C ALA A 153 -12.31 3.82 -0.25
N LYS A 154 -11.89 3.52 -1.47
CA LYS A 154 -10.67 4.10 -2.08
C LYS A 154 -10.64 5.63 -1.98
N LYS A 155 -11.77 6.28 -2.16
CA LYS A 155 -11.86 7.75 -2.19
C LYS A 155 -11.98 8.37 -0.81
N LYS A 156 -12.59 7.68 0.18
CA LYS A 156 -13.06 8.28 1.43
C LYS A 156 -12.54 7.62 2.68
N LEU A 157 -12.08 6.39 2.60
CA LEU A 157 -11.76 5.59 3.77
C LEU A 157 -10.31 5.06 3.72
N VAL A 158 -9.73 4.87 4.90
CA VAL A 158 -8.64 3.94 5.15
C VAL A 158 -9.26 2.75 5.86
N MET A 159 -9.12 1.57 5.28
CA MET A 159 -9.68 0.34 5.82
C MET A 159 -8.71 -0.28 6.80
N LEU A 160 -9.15 -0.59 8.02
CA LEU A 160 -8.36 -1.25 9.06
C LEU A 160 -9.12 -2.49 9.53
N GLU A 161 -8.51 -3.66 9.39
CA GLU A 161 -9.03 -4.92 9.90
C GLU A 161 -8.35 -5.29 11.22
N LEU A 162 -9.13 -5.46 12.27
CA LEU A 162 -8.71 -5.98 13.56
C LEU A 162 -9.38 -7.35 13.76
N ASP A 163 -8.70 -8.39 13.29
CA ASP A 163 -9.21 -9.75 13.29
C ASP A 163 -8.95 -10.46 14.62
N PHE A 164 -9.93 -11.26 15.05
CA PHE A 164 -9.89 -12.12 16.25
C PHE A 164 -10.16 -13.58 15.85
N PRO A 165 -9.25 -14.21 15.10
CA PRO A 165 -9.46 -15.56 14.59
C PRO A 165 -9.40 -16.60 15.72
N ARG A 166 -10.09 -17.74 15.53
CA ARG A 166 -10.08 -18.89 16.45
C ARG A 166 -9.25 -20.05 15.92
N LYS A 167 -9.14 -20.16 14.60
CA LYS A 167 -8.44 -21.28 13.93
C LYS A 167 -7.03 -20.90 13.50
N THR A 168 -6.81 -19.62 13.18
CA THR A 168 -5.52 -19.09 12.72
C THR A 168 -4.83 -18.33 13.86
N LYS A 169 -3.53 -18.51 14.03
CA LYS A 169 -2.75 -17.72 15.00
C LYS A 169 -2.28 -16.42 14.36
N LEU A 170 -2.55 -15.32 15.03
CA LEU A 170 -1.94 -14.02 14.69
C LEU A 170 -0.52 -13.93 15.25
N PRO A 171 0.36 -13.15 14.63
CA PRO A 171 1.59 -12.68 15.26
C PRO A 171 1.29 -12.01 16.61
N GLU A 172 2.09 -12.26 17.65
CA GLU A 172 1.81 -11.80 19.01
C GLU A 172 1.60 -10.28 19.08
N LYS A 173 2.48 -9.51 18.45
CA LYS A 173 2.36 -8.04 18.40
C LYS A 173 1.01 -7.58 17.83
N LEU A 174 0.50 -8.27 16.82
CA LEU A 174 -0.78 -7.91 16.19
C LEU A 174 -1.95 -8.28 17.09
N LYS A 175 -1.85 -9.43 17.76
CA LYS A 175 -2.83 -9.87 18.77
C LYS A 175 -2.90 -8.88 19.94
N GLU A 176 -1.77 -8.49 20.51
CA GLU A 176 -1.69 -7.49 21.59
C GLU A 176 -2.30 -6.14 21.18
N GLN A 177 -2.03 -5.68 19.95
CA GLN A 177 -2.65 -4.48 19.40
C GLN A 177 -4.17 -4.61 19.35
N ASN A 178 -4.67 -5.71 18.77
CA ASN A 178 -6.11 -5.91 18.59
C ASN A 178 -6.84 -6.03 19.93
N ASP A 179 -6.28 -6.78 20.88
CA ASP A 179 -6.81 -6.92 22.24
C ASP A 179 -6.91 -5.54 22.93
N LYS A 180 -5.81 -4.76 22.90
CA LYS A 180 -5.77 -3.41 23.48
C LYS A 180 -6.81 -2.48 22.87
N LEU A 181 -6.94 -2.47 21.53
CA LEU A 181 -7.91 -1.63 20.86
C LEU A 181 -9.36 -2.08 21.12
N SER A 182 -9.58 -3.39 21.24
CA SER A 182 -10.89 -3.94 21.64
C SER A 182 -11.30 -3.47 23.03
N GLU A 183 -10.39 -3.41 23.98
CA GLU A 183 -10.63 -2.88 25.33
C GLU A 183 -10.85 -1.36 25.29
N GLU A 184 -10.00 -0.62 24.60
CA GLU A 184 -10.07 0.85 24.48
C GLU A 184 -11.40 1.30 23.90
N PHE A 185 -11.85 0.66 22.82
CA PHE A 185 -13.12 0.97 22.15
C PHE A 185 -14.32 0.21 22.74
N LYS A 186 -14.13 -0.58 23.79
CA LYS A 186 -15.19 -1.34 24.49
C LYS A 186 -16.01 -2.19 23.52
N ILE A 187 -15.32 -3.06 22.78
CA ILE A 187 -15.97 -3.94 21.81
C ILE A 187 -16.64 -5.10 22.53
N GLU A 188 -17.97 -5.21 22.39
CA GLU A 188 -18.79 -6.22 23.05
C GLU A 188 -19.17 -7.39 22.13
N GLY A 189 -18.99 -7.24 20.82
CA GLY A 189 -19.37 -8.27 19.85
C GLY A 189 -18.89 -7.98 18.44
N PHE A 190 -19.12 -8.92 17.55
CA PHE A 190 -18.67 -8.89 16.15
C PHE A 190 -19.81 -9.12 15.15
N PRO A 191 -19.79 -8.45 13.97
CA PRO A 191 -18.86 -7.38 13.62
C PRO A 191 -19.20 -6.09 14.38
N THR A 192 -18.17 -5.36 14.79
CA THR A 192 -18.31 -3.96 15.19
C THR A 192 -17.50 -3.09 14.25
N ILE A 193 -18.15 -2.12 13.64
CA ILE A 193 -17.54 -1.19 12.71
C ILE A 193 -17.45 0.19 13.35
N LEU A 194 -16.27 0.75 13.41
CA LEU A 194 -16.04 2.11 13.88
C LEU A 194 -15.63 3.02 12.73
N LEU A 195 -16.11 4.23 12.74
CA LEU A 195 -15.54 5.34 11.98
C LEU A 195 -14.67 6.17 12.93
N LEU A 196 -13.38 6.28 12.62
CA LEU A 196 -12.46 7.11 13.38
C LEU A 196 -11.95 8.26 12.51
N ASN A 197 -11.76 9.42 13.12
CA ASN A 197 -11.00 10.48 12.45
C ASN A 197 -9.49 10.11 12.37
N ALA A 198 -8.72 10.90 11.64
CA ALA A 198 -7.27 10.67 11.46
C ALA A 198 -6.44 10.77 12.76
N ARG A 199 -7.04 11.22 13.89
CA ARG A 199 -6.41 11.22 15.22
C ARG A 199 -6.75 9.97 16.02
N GLY A 200 -7.58 9.07 15.47
CA GLY A 200 -8.02 7.85 16.15
C GLY A 200 -9.23 8.04 17.07
N LYS A 201 -9.88 9.22 17.07
CA LYS A 201 -11.10 9.44 17.86
C LYS A 201 -12.31 8.85 17.14
N GLU A 202 -13.12 8.08 17.86
CA GLU A 202 -14.40 7.55 17.37
C GLU A 202 -15.33 8.68 17.00
N VAL A 203 -15.88 8.62 15.78
CA VAL A 203 -16.88 9.52 15.22
C VAL A 203 -18.25 8.84 15.22
N ALA A 204 -18.27 7.56 14.84
CA ALA A 204 -19.48 6.77 14.76
C ALA A 204 -19.21 5.29 14.95
N ARG A 205 -20.27 4.54 15.28
CA ARG A 205 -20.24 3.08 15.47
C ARG A 205 -21.45 2.47 14.78
N THR A 206 -21.22 1.30 14.15
CA THR A 206 -22.28 0.50 13.54
C THR A 206 -21.86 -0.98 13.51
N GLY A 207 -22.62 -1.81 12.81
CA GLY A 207 -22.35 -3.22 12.56
C GLY A 207 -22.85 -3.61 11.18
N TYR A 208 -23.30 -4.86 11.03
CA TYR A 208 -23.95 -5.32 9.81
C TYR A 208 -25.26 -4.57 9.55
N GLN A 209 -25.46 -4.13 8.31
CA GLN A 209 -26.70 -3.55 7.82
C GLN A 209 -27.14 -4.28 6.55
N GLU A 210 -28.43 -4.58 6.45
CA GLU A 210 -28.99 -5.20 5.25
C GLU A 210 -29.10 -4.22 4.09
N GLY A 211 -29.00 -4.73 2.87
CA GLY A 211 -29.29 -3.95 1.67
C GLY A 211 -28.08 -3.73 0.76
N GLY A 212 -26.97 -4.39 1.06
CA GLY A 212 -25.79 -4.42 0.19
C GLY A 212 -24.95 -3.14 0.21
N PRO A 213 -24.00 -3.00 -0.74
CA PRO A 213 -22.96 -1.98 -0.68
C PRO A 213 -23.50 -0.56 -0.80
N ALA A 214 -24.48 -0.29 -1.68
CA ALA A 214 -25.04 1.04 -1.86
C ALA A 214 -25.66 1.60 -0.58
N LYS A 215 -26.53 0.81 0.06
CA LYS A 215 -27.19 1.21 1.32
C LYS A 215 -26.20 1.35 2.46
N TYR A 216 -25.17 0.47 2.49
CA TYR A 216 -24.14 0.58 3.50
C TYR A 216 -23.31 1.86 3.35
N VAL A 217 -22.97 2.25 2.12
CA VAL A 217 -22.29 3.53 1.82
C VAL A 217 -23.17 4.73 2.23
N GLU A 218 -24.47 4.70 1.97
CA GLU A 218 -25.39 5.76 2.41
C GLU A 218 -25.41 5.86 3.94
N HIS A 219 -25.54 4.72 4.62
CA HIS A 219 -25.50 4.65 6.07
C HIS A 219 -24.20 5.21 6.65
N LEU A 220 -23.04 4.84 6.11
CA LEU A 220 -21.74 5.41 6.55
C LEU A 220 -21.66 6.93 6.35
N LYS A 221 -22.23 7.46 5.28
CA LYS A 221 -22.29 8.92 5.05
C LYS A 221 -23.19 9.63 6.05
N GLU A 222 -24.25 8.98 6.50
CA GLU A 222 -25.18 9.54 7.48
C GLU A 222 -24.55 9.61 8.88
N ILE A 223 -23.94 8.52 9.34
CA ILE A 223 -23.38 8.43 10.68
C ILE A 223 -22.02 9.12 10.82
N GLY A 224 -21.31 9.34 9.74
CA GLY A 224 -19.96 9.94 9.71
C GLY A 224 -19.95 11.47 9.55
N LYS A 225 -21.08 12.14 9.71
CA LYS A 225 -21.22 13.63 9.61
C LYS A 225 -20.72 14.36 10.83
#